data_636db00e40ee3b0792daff28d83de72e
#
_entry.id   636db00e40ee3b0792daff28d83de72e
#
_cell.length_a   1.000
_cell.length_b   1.000
_cell.length_c   1.000
_cell.angle_alpha   90.00
_cell.angle_beta   90.00
_cell.angle_gamma   90.00
#
_symmetry.space_group_name_H-M   'P 1'
#
loop_
_entity.id
_entity.type
_entity.pdbx_description
1 polymer ?
#
loop_
_entity_poly.entity_id
_entity_poly.type
_entity_poly.pdbx_seq_one_letter_code
_entity_poly.pdbx_strand_id
1 'polypeptide(L)'
;MFELLFLGTSASAPSVHRGLAAQVVMVKEYRFLIDCGEGTQRQILRSGIGFKKLNRILITHGHLDHILGLAGLLSTFIRWESMEELEIYGGKAALDRVYDLVHGIVLHGEEPPVPIHLVDLKPGIFFDDKDFSVSAFPVTHRGPG
;
A
#
# COMPACT_ATOMS: atom_id res chain seq x y z
N MET A 1 -14.97 -6.79 14.43
CA MET A 1 -13.98 -7.88 14.30
C MET A 1 -12.90 -7.41 13.36
N PHE A 2 -11.64 -7.72 13.65
CA PHE A 2 -10.51 -7.51 12.75
C PHE A 2 -10.22 -8.79 11.98
N GLU A 3 -9.98 -8.65 10.68
CA GLU A 3 -9.55 -9.74 9.82
C GLU A 3 -8.21 -9.38 9.18
N LEU A 4 -7.30 -10.33 9.10
CA LEU A 4 -5.98 -10.16 8.49
C LEU A 4 -5.83 -11.16 7.34
N LEU A 5 -5.63 -10.64 6.14
CA LEU A 5 -5.38 -11.42 4.94
C LEU A 5 -3.93 -11.25 4.50
N PHE A 6 -3.16 -12.33 4.50
CA PHE A 6 -1.81 -12.34 3.94
C PHE A 6 -1.86 -12.56 2.42
N LEU A 7 -1.35 -11.59 1.68
CA LEU A 7 -1.21 -11.64 0.21
C LEU A 7 0.18 -12.10 -0.21
N GLY A 8 1.19 -11.79 0.60
CA GLY A 8 2.57 -12.20 0.40
C GLY A 8 3.38 -12.11 1.68
N THR A 9 4.31 -13.03 1.86
CA THR A 9 5.10 -13.19 3.09
C THR A 9 6.59 -13.46 2.83
N SER A 10 7.05 -13.34 1.57
CA SER A 10 8.46 -13.45 1.23
C SER A 10 9.17 -12.12 1.45
N ALA A 11 10.44 -12.16 1.80
CA ALA A 11 11.31 -11.00 1.95
C ALA A 11 12.36 -10.99 0.84
N SER A 12 12.74 -9.80 0.39
CA SER A 12 13.75 -9.52 -0.63
C SER A 12 13.46 -10.08 -2.03
N ALA A 13 13.10 -11.34 -2.15
CA ALA A 13 12.77 -11.98 -3.43
C ALA A 13 11.56 -12.91 -3.28
N PRO A 14 10.69 -13.00 -4.28
CA PRO A 14 9.57 -13.92 -4.27
C PRO A 14 10.05 -15.36 -4.54
N SER A 15 9.18 -16.32 -4.25
CA SER A 15 9.34 -17.70 -4.70
C SER A 15 8.14 -18.12 -5.56
N VAL A 16 8.21 -19.31 -6.14
CA VAL A 16 7.09 -19.85 -6.93
C VAL A 16 5.79 -19.93 -6.12
N HIS A 17 5.91 -20.14 -4.79
CA HIS A 17 4.76 -20.35 -3.91
C HIS A 17 4.45 -19.16 -2.99
N ARG A 18 5.33 -18.15 -2.94
CA ARG A 18 5.23 -17.07 -1.96
C ARG A 18 5.56 -15.72 -2.60
N GLY A 19 4.56 -14.81 -2.62
CA GLY A 19 4.74 -13.43 -3.05
C GLY A 19 5.45 -12.58 -2.01
N LEU A 20 5.90 -11.41 -2.42
CA LEU A 20 6.56 -10.42 -1.56
C LEU A 20 5.59 -9.80 -0.56
N ALA A 21 6.12 -9.09 0.45
CA ALA A 21 5.39 -8.56 1.57
C ALA A 21 4.16 -7.73 1.16
N ALA A 22 2.99 -8.22 1.53
CA ALA A 22 1.73 -7.52 1.40
C ALA A 22 0.65 -8.19 2.26
N GLN A 23 -0.15 -7.40 2.96
CA GLN A 23 -1.24 -7.90 3.78
C GLN A 23 -2.38 -6.88 3.83
N VAL A 24 -3.61 -7.34 4.01
CA VAL A 24 -4.77 -6.46 4.17
C VAL A 24 -5.35 -6.66 5.56
N VAL A 25 -5.45 -5.56 6.30
CA VAL A 25 -6.24 -5.50 7.54
C VAL A 25 -7.63 -4.99 7.17
N MET A 26 -8.64 -5.75 7.54
CA MET A 26 -10.04 -5.42 7.32
C MET A 26 -10.73 -5.24 8.65
N VAL A 27 -11.42 -4.12 8.81
CA VAL A 27 -12.23 -3.81 9.99
C VAL A 27 -13.43 -2.99 9.54
N LYS A 28 -14.63 -3.48 9.80
CA LYS A 28 -15.88 -2.88 9.29
C LYS A 28 -15.81 -2.68 7.76
N GLU A 29 -16.08 -1.46 7.29
CA GLU A 29 -15.96 -1.06 5.88
C GLU A 29 -14.53 -0.71 5.45
N TYR A 30 -13.59 -0.57 6.38
CA TYR A 30 -12.21 -0.15 6.10
C TYR A 30 -11.33 -1.31 5.66
N ARG A 31 -10.46 -1.04 4.71
CA ARG A 31 -9.41 -1.94 4.24
C ARG A 31 -8.10 -1.19 4.14
N PHE A 32 -7.12 -1.64 4.88
CA PHE A 32 -5.77 -1.09 4.88
C PHE A 32 -4.83 -2.12 4.24
N LEU A 33 -4.29 -1.78 3.07
CA LEU A 33 -3.21 -2.57 2.47
C LEU A 33 -1.91 -2.17 3.15
N ILE A 34 -1.24 -3.10 3.81
CA ILE A 34 0.05 -2.88 4.46
C ILE A 34 1.13 -3.49 3.58
N ASP A 35 2.01 -2.65 3.07
CA ASP A 35 3.00 -2.92 2.04
C ASP A 35 2.38 -3.42 0.72
N CYS A 36 3.12 -3.27 -0.35
CA CYS A 36 2.71 -3.64 -1.70
C CYS A 36 3.92 -4.13 -2.49
N GLY A 37 4.42 -5.31 -2.15
CA GLY A 37 5.48 -5.97 -2.89
C GLY A 37 5.04 -6.37 -4.31
N GLU A 38 5.98 -6.66 -5.16
CA GLU A 38 5.69 -7.10 -6.52
C GLU A 38 4.77 -8.33 -6.52
N GLY A 39 3.78 -8.33 -7.42
CA GLY A 39 2.78 -9.40 -7.50
C GLY A 39 1.56 -9.24 -6.59
N THR A 40 1.51 -8.24 -5.71
CA THR A 40 0.37 -7.98 -4.79
C THR A 40 -0.95 -7.84 -5.53
N GLN A 41 -0.98 -7.13 -6.66
CA GLN A 41 -2.16 -6.98 -7.50
C GLN A 41 -2.77 -8.34 -7.87
N ARG A 42 -1.95 -9.29 -8.29
CA ARG A 42 -2.40 -10.64 -8.66
C ARG A 42 -2.92 -11.41 -7.44
N GLN A 43 -2.32 -11.24 -6.28
CA GLN A 43 -2.78 -11.87 -5.05
C GLN A 43 -4.13 -11.30 -4.58
N ILE A 44 -4.37 -10.00 -4.75
CA ILE A 44 -5.68 -9.39 -4.49
C ILE A 44 -6.75 -10.03 -5.38
N LEU A 45 -6.48 -10.20 -6.68
CA LEU A 45 -7.40 -10.88 -7.59
C LEU A 45 -7.66 -12.34 -7.16
N ARG A 46 -6.61 -13.07 -6.79
CA ARG A 46 -6.72 -14.48 -6.34
C ARG A 46 -7.50 -14.64 -5.03
N SER A 47 -7.38 -13.68 -4.13
CA SER A 47 -8.06 -13.72 -2.84
C SER A 47 -9.57 -13.44 -2.94
N GLY A 48 -10.02 -12.83 -4.04
CA GLY A 48 -11.42 -12.48 -4.23
C GLY A 48 -11.91 -11.26 -3.43
N ILE A 49 -11.05 -10.58 -2.65
CA ILE A 49 -11.47 -9.38 -1.89
C ILE A 49 -11.81 -8.20 -2.80
N GLY A 50 -11.33 -8.21 -4.05
CA GLY A 50 -11.48 -7.11 -5.01
C GLY A 50 -10.69 -5.86 -4.63
N PHE A 51 -10.70 -4.87 -5.51
CA PHE A 51 -9.98 -3.59 -5.31
C PHE A 51 -10.83 -2.50 -4.64
N LYS A 52 -12.13 -2.64 -4.68
CA LYS A 52 -13.04 -1.68 -4.06
C LYS A 52 -12.74 -1.52 -2.57
N LYS A 53 -12.65 -0.29 -2.09
CA LYS A 53 -12.29 0.07 -0.71
C LYS A 53 -10.80 -0.17 -0.31
N LEU A 54 -9.93 -0.57 -1.23
CA LEU A 54 -8.48 -0.62 -1.00
C LEU A 54 -7.82 0.75 -1.29
N ASN A 55 -8.43 1.80 -0.81
CA ASN A 55 -7.99 3.17 -1.05
C ASN A 55 -7.03 3.71 0.03
N ARG A 56 -6.60 2.86 0.98
CA ARG A 56 -5.59 3.20 1.99
C ARG A 56 -4.45 2.20 1.96
N ILE A 57 -3.27 2.68 1.61
CA ILE A 57 -2.05 1.88 1.53
C ILE A 57 -1.06 2.39 2.57
N LEU A 58 -0.58 1.52 3.44
CA LEU A 58 0.37 1.84 4.50
C LEU A 58 1.72 1.23 4.13
N ILE A 59 2.74 2.04 3.92
CA ILE A 59 4.10 1.57 3.59
C ILE A 59 4.95 1.61 4.85
N THR A 60 5.43 0.44 5.27
CA THR A 60 6.27 0.31 6.45
C THR A 60 7.64 0.94 6.24
N HIS A 61 8.24 0.72 5.06
CA HIS A 61 9.53 1.31 4.67
C HIS A 61 9.74 1.20 3.15
N GLY A 62 10.72 1.92 2.63
CA GLY A 62 10.92 2.09 1.19
C GLY A 62 11.76 1.02 0.50
N HIS A 63 11.95 -0.18 1.05
CA HIS A 63 12.59 -1.27 0.31
C HIS A 63 11.73 -1.74 -0.87
N LEU A 64 12.37 -2.17 -1.95
CA LEU A 64 11.68 -2.47 -3.21
C LEU A 64 10.67 -3.61 -3.09
N ASP A 65 10.98 -4.61 -2.28
CA ASP A 65 10.09 -5.74 -1.99
C ASP A 65 8.81 -5.34 -1.21
N HIS A 66 8.71 -4.09 -0.76
CA HIS A 66 7.54 -3.52 -0.11
C HIS A 66 6.77 -2.51 -0.95
N ILE A 67 7.35 -1.98 -2.04
CA ILE A 67 6.72 -0.90 -2.82
C ILE A 67 6.55 -1.18 -4.32
N LEU A 68 7.31 -2.11 -4.93
CA LEU A 68 7.27 -2.28 -6.39
C LEU A 68 5.92 -2.72 -6.94
N GLY A 69 5.10 -3.40 -6.16
CA GLY A 69 3.75 -3.78 -6.56
C GLY A 69 2.79 -2.61 -6.74
N LEU A 70 3.12 -1.43 -6.22
CA LEU A 70 2.32 -0.22 -6.40
C LEU A 70 2.15 0.14 -7.87
N ALA A 71 3.19 -0.02 -8.69
CA ALA A 71 3.10 0.32 -10.11
C ALA A 71 1.99 -0.48 -10.83
N GLY A 72 1.94 -1.79 -10.65
CA GLY A 72 0.91 -2.63 -11.24
C GLY A 72 -0.47 -2.38 -10.63
N LEU A 73 -0.54 -2.22 -9.31
CA LEU A 73 -1.78 -1.97 -8.59
C LEU A 73 -2.43 -0.65 -9.02
N LEU A 74 -1.64 0.43 -9.04
CA LEU A 74 -2.12 1.76 -9.45
C LEU A 74 -2.53 1.80 -10.91
N SER A 75 -1.78 1.15 -11.80
CA SER A 75 -2.19 1.02 -13.21
C SER A 75 -3.57 0.36 -13.37
N THR A 76 -3.93 -0.56 -12.47
CA THR A 76 -5.26 -1.18 -12.44
C THR A 76 -6.31 -0.23 -11.86
N PHE A 77 -6.02 0.45 -10.77
CA PHE A 77 -6.94 1.42 -10.15
C PHE A 77 -7.31 2.54 -11.14
N ILE A 78 -6.31 3.07 -11.85
CA ILE A 78 -6.47 4.11 -12.85
C ILE A 78 -7.40 3.64 -13.99
N ARG A 79 -7.21 2.42 -14.50
CA ARG A 79 -8.00 1.89 -15.60
C ARG A 79 -9.43 1.53 -15.23
N TRP A 80 -9.65 1.10 -14.00
CA TRP A 80 -10.94 0.58 -13.58
C TRP A 80 -11.79 1.60 -12.82
N GLU A 81 -11.24 2.81 -12.61
CA GLU A 81 -11.92 3.90 -11.87
C GLU A 81 -12.58 3.37 -10.59
N SER A 82 -11.82 2.53 -9.87
CA SER A 82 -12.36 1.70 -8.78
C SER A 82 -12.52 2.44 -7.47
N MET A 83 -12.05 3.70 -7.39
CA MET A 83 -12.07 4.51 -6.17
C MET A 83 -12.13 6.01 -6.50
N GLU A 84 -12.59 6.80 -5.53
CA GLU A 84 -12.72 8.26 -5.65
C GLU A 84 -11.42 9.00 -5.31
N GLU A 85 -10.61 8.41 -4.44
CA GLU A 85 -9.32 8.93 -4.00
C GLU A 85 -8.43 7.79 -3.51
N LEU A 86 -7.12 8.01 -3.46
CA LEU A 86 -6.13 7.07 -2.92
C LEU A 86 -5.24 7.79 -1.91
N GLU A 87 -5.08 7.21 -0.75
CA GLU A 87 -4.17 7.67 0.31
C GLU A 87 -3.04 6.66 0.50
N ILE A 88 -1.79 7.11 0.38
CA ILE A 88 -0.60 6.30 0.64
C ILE A 88 0.15 6.92 1.81
N TYR A 89 0.22 6.18 2.89
CA TYR A 89 0.83 6.57 4.15
C TYR A 89 2.20 5.93 4.30
N GLY A 90 3.17 6.66 4.84
CA GLY A 90 4.49 6.13 5.13
C GLY A 90 5.42 7.17 5.75
N GLY A 91 6.63 6.77 6.12
CA GLY A 91 7.68 7.72 6.49
C GLY A 91 8.21 8.47 5.26
N LYS A 92 8.76 9.68 5.47
CA LYS A 92 9.23 10.59 4.41
C LYS A 92 10.13 9.89 3.38
N ALA A 93 11.12 9.12 3.83
CA ALA A 93 12.08 8.46 2.92
C ALA A 93 11.41 7.38 2.05
N ALA A 94 10.43 6.67 2.58
CA ALA A 94 9.64 5.70 1.81
C ALA A 94 8.74 6.41 0.80
N LEU A 95 8.07 7.49 1.21
CA LEU A 95 7.19 8.25 0.34
C LEU A 95 7.93 8.96 -0.80
N ASP A 96 9.18 9.39 -0.62
CA ASP A 96 9.98 9.96 -1.70
C ASP A 96 10.18 8.92 -2.83
N ARG A 97 10.48 7.66 -2.48
CA ARG A 97 10.58 6.57 -3.46
C ARG A 97 9.23 6.20 -4.09
N VAL A 98 8.17 6.22 -3.31
CA VAL A 98 6.80 6.01 -3.82
C VAL A 98 6.43 7.13 -4.79
N TYR A 99 6.78 8.37 -4.48
CA TYR A 99 6.57 9.51 -5.38
C TYR A 99 7.26 9.30 -6.74
N ASP A 100 8.54 8.94 -6.71
CA ASP A 100 9.31 8.66 -7.95
C ASP A 100 8.66 7.54 -8.76
N LEU A 101 8.23 6.46 -8.10
CA LEU A 101 7.56 5.34 -8.76
C LEU A 101 6.21 5.75 -9.37
N VAL A 102 5.39 6.45 -8.62
CA VAL A 102 4.03 6.84 -9.04
C VAL A 102 4.09 7.93 -10.10
N HIS A 103 4.73 9.05 -9.80
CA HIS A 103 4.74 10.21 -10.69
C HIS A 103 5.77 10.11 -11.81
N GLY A 104 6.93 9.50 -11.54
CA GLY A 104 7.98 9.34 -12.54
C GLY A 104 7.72 8.21 -13.53
N ILE A 105 7.13 7.11 -13.09
CA ILE A 105 6.96 5.90 -13.91
C ILE A 105 5.49 5.64 -14.26
N VAL A 106 4.60 5.54 -13.28
CA VAL A 106 3.20 5.14 -13.55
C VAL A 106 2.45 6.23 -14.28
N LEU A 107 2.52 7.47 -13.80
CA LEU A 107 1.84 8.62 -14.40
C LEU A 107 2.66 9.25 -15.52
N HIS A 108 3.98 9.25 -15.40
CA HIS A 108 4.91 9.79 -16.42
C HIS A 108 4.54 11.19 -16.93
N GLY A 109 4.17 12.08 -16.01
CA GLY A 109 3.78 13.46 -16.32
C GLY A 109 2.29 13.63 -16.64
N GLU A 110 1.49 12.58 -16.63
CA GLU A 110 0.04 12.67 -16.73
C GLU A 110 -0.59 12.97 -15.36
N GLU A 111 -1.72 13.67 -15.38
CA GLU A 111 -2.52 13.86 -14.17
C GLU A 111 -3.24 12.56 -13.80
N PRO A 112 -3.24 12.19 -12.53
CA PRO A 112 -3.99 11.01 -12.09
C PRO A 112 -5.50 11.24 -12.26
N PRO A 113 -6.27 10.23 -12.68
CA PRO A 113 -7.72 10.35 -12.84
C PRO A 113 -8.46 10.50 -11.51
N VAL A 114 -7.80 10.19 -10.41
CA VAL A 114 -8.28 10.40 -9.04
C VAL A 114 -7.18 11.00 -8.18
N PRO A 115 -7.48 11.81 -7.17
CA PRO A 115 -6.48 12.36 -6.27
C PRO A 115 -5.65 11.24 -5.61
N ILE A 116 -4.32 11.39 -5.61
CA ILE A 116 -3.39 10.51 -4.91
C ILE A 116 -2.69 11.35 -3.84
N HIS A 117 -2.94 11.01 -2.59
CA HIS A 117 -2.40 11.71 -1.43
C HIS A 117 -1.26 10.90 -0.81
N LEU A 118 -0.05 11.47 -0.77
CA LEU A 118 1.08 10.93 -0.02
C LEU A 118 1.12 11.55 1.36
N VAL A 119 0.87 10.77 2.40
CA VAL A 119 0.70 11.24 3.78
C VAL A 119 1.93 10.85 4.62
N ASP A 120 2.76 11.85 4.95
CA ASP A 120 3.96 11.66 5.79
C ASP A 120 3.58 11.39 7.23
N LEU A 121 3.76 10.15 7.67
CA LEU A 121 3.43 9.70 9.01
C LEU A 121 4.41 10.24 10.05
N LYS A 122 3.87 10.71 11.16
CA LYS A 122 4.58 10.99 12.39
C LYS A 122 4.21 9.97 13.46
N PRO A 123 5.06 9.75 14.47
CA PRO A 123 4.70 8.88 15.60
C PRO A 123 3.38 9.32 16.24
N GLY A 124 2.46 8.39 16.43
CA GLY A 124 1.15 8.64 17.01
C GLY A 124 -0.01 8.13 16.18
N ILE A 125 -1.22 8.48 16.56
CA ILE A 125 -2.45 8.10 15.87
C ILE A 125 -2.56 8.96 14.60
N PHE A 126 -2.78 8.30 13.46
CA PHE A 126 -2.98 8.97 12.16
C PHE A 126 -4.33 8.65 11.53
N PHE A 127 -5.03 7.64 12.02
CA PHE A 127 -6.39 7.33 11.64
C PHE A 127 -7.19 6.98 12.90
N ASP A 128 -8.35 7.57 13.06
CA ASP A 128 -9.19 7.38 14.24
C ASP A 128 -10.66 7.20 13.82
N ASP A 129 -11.28 6.15 14.28
CA ASP A 129 -12.72 5.86 14.16
C ASP A 129 -13.25 5.65 15.60
N LYS A 130 -14.54 5.75 15.79
CA LYS A 130 -15.14 5.60 17.13
C LYS A 130 -14.82 4.28 17.83
N ASP A 131 -14.48 3.23 17.08
CA ASP A 131 -14.30 1.87 17.59
C ASP A 131 -12.85 1.36 17.49
N PHE A 132 -11.97 2.04 16.75
CA PHE A 132 -10.56 1.68 16.62
C PHE A 132 -9.74 2.87 16.15
N SER A 133 -8.44 2.81 16.41
CA SER A 133 -7.47 3.77 15.88
C SER A 133 -6.29 3.02 15.24
N VAL A 134 -5.61 3.71 14.33
CA VAL A 134 -4.35 3.24 13.73
C VAL A 134 -3.25 4.22 14.09
N SER A 135 -2.17 3.70 14.65
CA SER A 135 -1.01 4.49 15.05
C SER A 135 0.26 4.00 14.39
N ALA A 136 1.19 4.90 14.17
CA ALA A 136 2.53 4.61 13.68
C ALA A 136 3.57 4.91 14.76
N PHE A 137 4.65 4.12 14.77
CA PHE A 137 5.82 4.37 15.60
C PHE A 137 7.08 3.93 14.84
N PRO A 138 8.21 4.61 15.04
CA PRO A 138 9.45 4.27 14.36
C PRO A 138 10.03 2.97 14.93
N VAL A 139 10.65 2.19 14.06
CA VAL A 139 11.44 1.00 14.42
C VAL A 139 12.84 1.12 13.83
N THR A 140 13.82 0.46 14.46
CA THR A 140 15.17 0.41 13.90
C THR A 140 15.20 -0.59 12.75
N HIS A 141 15.49 -0.10 11.55
CA HIS A 141 15.65 -0.91 10.35
C HIS A 141 16.78 -0.36 9.49
N ARG A 142 17.52 -1.24 8.80
CA ARG A 142 18.59 -0.80 7.87
C ARG A 142 17.97 -0.51 6.51
N GLY A 143 18.16 0.72 5.99
CA GLY A 143 17.70 1.13 4.67
C GLY A 143 16.71 2.30 4.72
N PRO A 144 16.04 2.60 3.60
CA PRO A 144 15.10 3.72 3.50
C PRO A 144 13.81 3.40 4.26
N GLY A 145 13.79 3.77 5.51
CA GLY A 145 12.61 3.69 6.40
C GLY A 145 12.13 5.06 6.83
#